data_7425833862943b689b8f5e0fb6fae14e
#
_entry.id   7425833862943b689b8f5e0fb6fae14e
#
_cell.length_a   1.000
_cell.length_b   1.000
_cell.length_c   1.000
_cell.angle_alpha   90.00
_cell.angle_beta   90.00
_cell.angle_gamma   90.00
#
_symmetry.space_group_name_H-M   'P 1'
#
loop_
_entity.id
_entity.type
_entity.pdbx_description
1 polymer ?
#
loop_
_entity_poly.entity_id
_entity_poly.type
_entity_poly.pdbx_seq_one_letter_code
_entity_poly.pdbx_strand_id
1 'polypeptide(L)'
;MSNIFHDYHHHDDSILQKEREYSKILTAAVVNEKFRKLLLTNPAMAIRNGFGGEAFHLGVEETRRISLIRVSTLAEFARQMNSAISRPAIAMPE
;
A
#
# COMPACT_ATOMS: atom_id res chain seq x y z
N MET A 1 -21.98 -20.87 -14.31
CA MET A 1 -20.65 -20.94 -14.28
C MET A 1 -19.98 -19.70 -14.00
N SER A 2 -20.16 -18.74 -14.76
CA SER A 2 -19.48 -17.52 -14.54
C SER A 2 -19.87 -16.90 -13.22
N ASN A 3 -21.00 -17.20 -12.69
CA ASN A 3 -21.40 -16.61 -11.44
C ASN A 3 -20.49 -16.98 -10.30
N ILE A 4 -20.03 -18.18 -10.33
CA ILE A 4 -19.17 -18.63 -9.28
C ILE A 4 -17.89 -17.85 -9.32
N PHE A 5 -17.40 -17.56 -10.49
CA PHE A 5 -16.19 -16.82 -10.61
C PHE A 5 -16.41 -15.41 -10.12
N HIS A 6 -17.56 -14.86 -10.35
CA HIS A 6 -17.85 -13.53 -9.94
C HIS A 6 -17.79 -13.42 -8.43
N ASP A 7 -18.42 -14.31 -7.74
CA ASP A 7 -18.43 -14.27 -6.30
C ASP A 7 -17.04 -14.41 -5.76
N TYR A 8 -16.28 -15.27 -6.38
CA TYR A 8 -14.95 -15.50 -5.96
C TYR A 8 -14.14 -14.25 -6.13
N HIS A 9 -14.29 -13.58 -7.23
CA HIS A 9 -13.57 -12.39 -7.53
C HIS A 9 -13.94 -11.29 -6.56
N HIS A 10 -15.13 -11.26 -6.12
CA HIS A 10 -15.58 -10.25 -5.20
C HIS A 10 -14.77 -10.29 -3.94
N HIS A 11 -14.47 -11.46 -3.46
CA HIS A 11 -13.72 -11.60 -2.28
C HIS A 11 -12.32 -11.12 -2.48
N ASP A 12 -11.71 -11.47 -3.56
CA ASP A 12 -10.35 -11.11 -3.84
C ASP A 12 -10.20 -9.67 -4.20
N ASP A 13 -11.24 -9.06 -4.69
CA ASP A 13 -11.16 -7.70 -5.15
C ASP A 13 -10.62 -6.71 -4.13
N SER A 14 -11.01 -6.82 -2.89
CA SER A 14 -10.54 -5.85 -1.94
C SER A 14 -9.05 -5.99 -1.67
N ILE A 15 -8.54 -7.21 -1.66
CA ILE A 15 -7.13 -7.41 -1.47
C ILE A 15 -6.36 -6.97 -2.70
N LEU A 16 -6.86 -7.30 -3.87
CA LEU A 16 -6.21 -6.91 -5.10
C LEU A 16 -6.17 -5.40 -5.25
N GLN A 17 -7.20 -4.75 -4.81
CA GLN A 17 -7.24 -3.32 -4.90
C GLN A 17 -6.21 -2.67 -4.01
N LYS A 18 -6.03 -3.19 -2.80
CA LYS A 18 -5.02 -2.68 -1.90
C LYS A 18 -3.64 -2.90 -2.48
N GLU A 19 -3.41 -4.08 -3.03
CA GLU A 19 -2.12 -4.37 -3.63
C GLU A 19 -1.84 -3.47 -4.82
N ARG A 20 -2.86 -3.14 -5.57
CA ARG A 20 -2.70 -2.27 -6.71
C ARG A 20 -2.31 -0.87 -6.25
N GLU A 21 -2.94 -0.38 -5.20
CA GLU A 21 -2.60 0.94 -4.68
C GLU A 21 -1.20 0.97 -4.10
N TYR A 22 -0.82 -0.08 -3.41
CA TYR A 22 0.52 -0.16 -2.86
C TYR A 22 1.55 -0.21 -3.98
N SER A 23 1.22 -0.93 -5.04
CA SER A 23 2.10 -1.01 -6.18
C SER A 23 2.27 0.35 -6.84
N LYS A 24 1.21 1.14 -6.89
CA LYS A 24 1.29 2.48 -7.45
C LYS A 24 2.21 3.36 -6.62
N ILE A 25 2.13 3.23 -5.31
CA ILE A 25 2.98 4.00 -4.42
C ILE A 25 4.44 3.65 -4.65
N LEU A 26 4.73 2.36 -4.72
CA LEU A 26 6.11 1.93 -4.91
C LEU A 26 6.64 2.31 -6.29
N THR A 27 5.79 2.20 -7.30
CA THR A 27 6.19 2.57 -8.64
C THR A 27 6.51 4.07 -8.70
N ALA A 28 5.67 4.88 -8.07
CA ALA A 28 5.90 6.31 -8.04
C ALA A 28 7.25 6.61 -7.37
N ALA A 29 7.55 5.88 -6.30
CA ALA A 29 8.80 6.10 -5.59
C ALA A 29 10.01 5.67 -6.41
N VAL A 30 9.86 4.64 -7.22
CA VAL A 30 10.95 4.18 -8.05
C VAL A 30 11.24 5.17 -9.16
N VAL A 31 10.21 5.68 -9.80
CA VAL A 31 10.40 6.58 -10.92
C VAL A 31 10.63 8.03 -10.55
N ASN A 32 10.37 8.41 -9.33
CA ASN A 32 10.51 9.81 -8.93
C ASN A 32 11.24 9.94 -7.60
N GLU A 33 12.41 10.53 -7.65
CA GLU A 33 13.24 10.63 -6.46
C GLU A 33 12.62 11.51 -5.39
N LYS A 34 11.99 12.59 -5.78
CA LYS A 34 11.36 13.48 -4.80
C LYS A 34 10.25 12.77 -4.06
N PHE A 35 9.44 12.02 -4.78
CA PHE A 35 8.36 11.30 -4.15
C PHE A 35 8.94 10.24 -3.22
N ARG A 36 10.00 9.56 -3.67
CA ARG A 36 10.63 8.53 -2.85
C ARG A 36 11.15 9.12 -1.54
N LYS A 37 11.81 10.26 -1.62
CA LYS A 37 12.33 10.89 -0.42
C LYS A 37 11.19 11.30 0.50
N LEU A 38 10.14 11.83 -0.06
CA LEU A 38 9.00 12.22 0.76
C LEU A 38 8.37 11.00 1.42
N LEU A 39 8.24 9.92 0.66
CA LEU A 39 7.64 8.71 1.20
C LEU A 39 8.45 8.17 2.37
N LEU A 40 9.76 8.25 2.28
CA LEU A 40 10.62 7.75 3.34
C LEU A 40 10.72 8.67 4.54
N THR A 41 10.55 9.97 4.32
CA THR A 41 10.67 10.91 5.43
C THR A 41 9.32 11.28 6.03
N ASN A 42 8.28 11.32 5.22
CA ASN A 42 6.95 11.68 5.71
C ASN A 42 5.90 10.94 4.91
N PRO A 43 5.74 9.65 5.19
CA PRO A 43 4.81 8.84 4.40
C PRO A 43 3.37 9.36 4.42
N ALA A 44 2.95 9.92 5.53
CA ALA A 44 1.59 10.44 5.61
C ALA A 44 1.37 11.53 4.57
N MET A 45 2.34 12.42 4.43
CA MET A 45 2.23 13.50 3.48
C MET A 45 2.32 12.99 2.04
N ALA A 46 3.19 12.01 1.81
CA ALA A 46 3.32 11.45 0.48
C ALA A 46 2.00 10.83 0.02
N ILE A 47 1.35 10.10 0.91
CA ILE A 47 0.09 9.48 0.59
C ILE A 47 -0.99 10.54 0.38
N ARG A 48 -1.00 11.54 1.21
CA ARG A 48 -1.99 12.57 1.12
C ARG A 48 -1.87 13.38 -0.17
N ASN A 49 -0.65 13.67 -0.57
CA ASN A 49 -0.43 14.44 -1.78
C ASN A 49 -0.71 13.65 -3.06
N GLY A 50 -0.56 12.36 -3.01
CA GLY A 50 -0.73 11.56 -4.21
C GLY A 50 0.46 11.74 -5.14
N PHE A 51 0.31 11.28 -6.36
CA PHE A 51 1.38 11.39 -7.33
C PHE A 51 0.79 11.55 -8.72
N GLY A 52 1.39 12.45 -9.49
CA GLY A 52 0.93 12.66 -10.85
C GLY A 52 -0.49 13.18 -10.95
N GLY A 53 -0.92 13.90 -9.94
CA GLY A 53 -2.27 14.43 -9.93
C GLY A 53 -3.32 13.44 -9.48
N GLU A 54 -2.91 12.24 -9.09
CA GLU A 54 -3.85 11.23 -8.66
C GLU A 54 -3.65 10.87 -7.22
N ALA A 55 -4.73 10.69 -6.50
CA ALA A 55 -4.65 10.30 -5.12
C ALA A 55 -4.52 8.78 -5.05
N PHE A 56 -3.97 8.30 -3.94
CA PHE A 56 -3.92 6.87 -3.71
C PHE A 56 -5.19 6.48 -2.97
N HIS A 57 -5.82 5.41 -3.41
CA HIS A 57 -7.09 4.99 -2.83
C HIS A 57 -6.87 3.98 -1.71
N LEU A 58 -6.59 4.49 -0.54
CA LEU A 58 -6.35 3.64 0.62
C LEU A 58 -7.34 3.98 1.71
N GLY A 59 -7.68 3.00 2.51
CA GLY A 59 -8.59 3.23 3.60
C GLY A 59 -7.84 3.92 4.73
N VAL A 60 -8.57 4.30 5.76
CA VAL A 60 -8.01 5.00 6.88
C VAL A 60 -6.98 4.14 7.60
N GLU A 61 -7.30 2.87 7.75
CA GLU A 61 -6.41 1.99 8.47
C GLU A 61 -5.11 1.74 7.71
N GLU A 62 -5.20 1.55 6.41
CA GLU A 62 -4.01 1.34 5.60
C GLU A 62 -3.14 2.59 5.61
N THR A 63 -3.76 3.74 5.48
CA THR A 63 -3.02 4.99 5.49
C THR A 63 -2.31 5.15 6.82
N ARG A 64 -2.98 4.82 7.89
CA ARG A 64 -2.40 4.94 9.20
C ARG A 64 -1.20 4.03 9.36
N ARG A 65 -1.31 2.78 8.93
CA ARG A 65 -0.21 1.85 9.05
C ARG A 65 0.99 2.28 8.23
N ILE A 66 0.74 2.75 7.01
CA ILE A 66 1.81 3.21 6.16
C ILE A 66 2.46 4.45 6.77
N SER A 67 1.67 5.30 7.39
CA SER A 67 2.18 6.51 7.99
C SER A 67 3.13 6.26 9.14
N LEU A 68 3.06 5.08 9.72
CA LEU A 68 3.93 4.75 10.83
C LEU A 68 5.24 4.11 10.43
N ILE A 69 5.41 3.83 9.16
CA ILE A 69 6.64 3.19 8.70
C ILE A 69 7.81 4.17 8.79
N ARG A 70 8.88 3.73 9.42
CA ARG A 70 10.07 4.54 9.58
C ARG A 70 11.27 3.73 9.19
N VAL A 71 11.67 3.87 7.94
CA VAL A 71 12.82 3.15 7.41
C VAL A 71 13.60 4.07 6.51
N SER A 72 14.80 3.68 6.13
CA SER A 72 15.62 4.55 5.29
C SER A 72 15.73 4.12 3.84
N THR A 73 15.26 2.96 3.50
CA THR A 73 15.36 2.54 2.09
C THR A 73 13.99 2.13 1.58
N LEU A 74 13.83 2.23 0.27
CA LEU A 74 12.57 1.87 -0.34
C LEU A 74 12.32 0.37 -0.21
N ALA A 75 13.36 -0.44 -0.25
CA ALA A 75 13.20 -1.88 -0.10
C ALA A 75 12.62 -2.21 1.27
N GLU A 76 13.10 -1.54 2.29
CA GLU A 76 12.57 -1.74 3.63
C GLU A 76 11.13 -1.25 3.71
N PHE A 77 10.85 -0.12 3.06
CA PHE A 77 9.52 0.42 3.06
C PHE A 77 8.56 -0.58 2.41
N ALA A 78 8.97 -1.16 1.29
CA ALA A 78 8.14 -2.13 0.60
C ALA A 78 7.87 -3.35 1.46
N ARG A 79 8.86 -3.78 2.19
CA ARG A 79 8.71 -4.94 3.05
C ARG A 79 7.72 -4.67 4.18
N GLN A 80 7.84 -3.50 4.80
CA GLN A 80 6.93 -3.13 5.86
C GLN A 80 5.51 -2.97 5.34
N MET A 81 5.38 -2.38 4.17
CA MET A 81 4.09 -2.18 3.57
C MET A 81 3.43 -3.51 3.24
N ASN A 82 4.21 -4.44 2.75
CA ASN A 82 3.73 -5.75 2.40
C ASN A 82 3.24 -6.48 3.64
N SER A 83 3.93 -6.32 4.73
CA SER A 83 3.53 -6.91 5.98
C SER A 83 2.20 -6.36 6.42
N ALA A 84 1.99 -5.07 6.22
CA ALA A 84 0.76 -4.45 6.63
C ALA A 84 -0.43 -4.97 5.84
N ILE A 85 -0.19 -5.27 4.60
CA ILE A 85 -1.23 -5.73 3.73
C ILE A 85 -1.58 -7.17 3.97
N SER A 86 -0.61 -8.01 4.03
CA SER A 86 -0.85 -9.41 4.19
C SER A 86 -0.96 -9.87 5.61
N ARG A 87 -0.92 -8.98 6.60
CA ARG A 87 -0.97 -9.38 7.89
C ARG A 87 -2.27 -9.70 8.33
N PRO A 88 -2.67 -10.81 8.36
CA PRO A 88 -3.94 -11.16 8.85
C PRO A 88 -3.80 -11.18 10.33
N ALA A 89 -4.81 -10.96 10.93
CA ALA A 89 -4.80 -10.92 12.34
C ALA A 89 -4.27 -12.16 12.95
N ILE A 90 -4.47 -13.21 12.33
CA ILE A 90 -4.06 -14.40 12.81
C ILE A 90 -2.72 -14.54 13.08
N ALA A 91 -2.11 -13.98 12.40
CA ALA A 91 -0.77 -14.17 12.58
C ALA A 91 -0.27 -14.24 13.90
N MET A 92 -0.51 -14.18 14.42
CA MET A 92 0.08 -14.37 15.35
C MET A 92 0.23 -15.24 16.00
N PRO A 93 0.43 -15.63 16.25
CA PRO A 93 0.64 -16.36 17.09
C PRO A 93 1.74 -16.75 17.44
N GLU A 94 2.17 -16.59 17.38
CA GLU A 94 2.86 -17.01 17.55
C GLU A 94 3.09 -17.07 17.83
#